data_96d48bc346312ee2e4c1bf4d72980dd9
#
_entry.id   96d48bc346312ee2e4c1bf4d72980dd9
#
_cell.length_a   1.000
_cell.length_b   1.000
_cell.length_c   1.000
_cell.angle_alpha   90.00
_cell.angle_beta   90.00
_cell.angle_gamma   90.00
#
_symmetry.space_group_name_H-M   'P 1'
#
loop_
_entity.id
_entity.type
_entity.pdbx_description
1 polymer ?
#
loop_
_entity_poly.entity_id
_entity_poly.type
_entity_poly.pdbx_seq_one_letter_code
_entity_poly.pdbx_strand_id
1 'polypeptide(L)'
;MAVQGEREIQKNYWMEHSTNLTVEAMMLDSKASDLDKEERPEVLSLLPSYEGKTVLEFGAGIGRFTGELAQKAGLVIALDFIESVIKKNEEVNRHYKNVKFMCADVTSPDVDFAEGSVDLIFSNWLLMYLNDQEVENLAERMVKWLKVGGCIFFRESCFHQSGDSKRKHNPTHYREPRFYTKIFKECFVRDGSGNSFELSLVGCKCIGAYVRNKKNQNQICWIWQKVSSQNDRGFQQFLDNVQYKLNGILRYERVFGQGFVSTGGIETTKEFVEKLDLKPGQKVLDVGCGIGGGDFYMADKFDVDVVGIDLSINMISFAIERAIGLKCSVEFEVADCTKKTYSNNTFDVIYSRDTILHIQDKPALFRTFFKWLKPGGKVLISDYCKSSGTPSSEFAEYIKQRGYDLHDVQAYGQMLRDAGFVDVIAEDRTDQFIQVLQRELDAVEKGKDAFIQDFSEEDYNEIVGGWKAKLVRSSSGEQRWGLFIAKKK
;
A
#
# COMPACT_ATOMS: atom_id res chain seq x y z
N MET A 1 -4.60 34.97 -11.79
CA MET A 1 -4.03 35.00 -13.14
C MET A 1 -3.19 33.76 -13.49
N ALA A 2 -2.47 33.14 -12.55
CA ALA A 2 -1.67 31.93 -12.83
C ALA A 2 -2.51 30.67 -13.14
N VAL A 3 -3.68 30.52 -12.51
CA VAL A 3 -4.54 29.33 -12.62
C VAL A 3 -5.15 29.17 -14.02
N GLN A 4 -5.54 30.28 -14.66
CA GLN A 4 -6.15 30.24 -16.00
C GLN A 4 -5.14 29.83 -17.08
N GLY A 5 -3.88 30.20 -16.92
CA GLY A 5 -2.79 29.81 -17.84
C GLY A 5 -2.47 28.31 -17.78
N GLU A 6 -2.50 27.68 -16.61
CA GLU A 6 -2.21 26.26 -16.46
C GLU A 6 -3.29 25.38 -17.09
N ARG A 7 -4.58 25.73 -16.87
CA ARG A 7 -5.70 25.00 -17.51
C ARG A 7 -5.60 25.03 -19.04
N GLU A 8 -5.23 26.16 -19.60
CA GLU A 8 -5.03 26.29 -21.06
C GLU A 8 -3.85 25.45 -21.56
N ILE A 9 -2.75 25.42 -20.82
CA ILE A 9 -1.58 24.58 -21.12
C ILE A 9 -1.98 23.10 -21.11
N GLN A 10 -2.68 22.64 -20.10
CA GLN A 10 -3.15 21.25 -20.00
C GLN A 10 -4.12 20.89 -21.11
N LYS A 11 -5.05 21.79 -21.43
CA LYS A 11 -6.01 21.59 -22.51
C LYS A 11 -5.32 21.47 -23.86
N ASN A 12 -4.39 22.38 -24.18
CA ASN A 12 -3.61 22.35 -25.40
C ASN A 12 -2.77 21.07 -25.51
N TYR A 13 -2.12 20.67 -24.43
CA TYR A 13 -1.36 19.43 -24.36
C TYR A 13 -2.22 18.22 -24.75
N TRP A 14 -3.39 18.07 -24.15
CA TRP A 14 -4.29 16.95 -24.45
C TRP A 14 -4.96 17.08 -25.81
N MET A 15 -5.24 18.27 -26.30
CA MET A 15 -5.69 18.47 -27.69
C MET A 15 -4.65 18.00 -28.70
N GLU A 16 -3.37 18.26 -28.46
CA GLU A 16 -2.26 17.79 -29.30
C GLU A 16 -2.14 16.25 -29.25
N HIS A 17 -2.20 15.64 -28.06
CA HIS A 17 -2.04 14.20 -27.87
C HIS A 17 -3.28 13.37 -28.19
N SER A 18 -4.43 13.99 -28.39
CA SER A 18 -5.69 13.35 -28.77
C SER A 18 -6.04 13.49 -30.27
N THR A 19 -5.10 13.81 -31.11
CA THR A 19 -5.29 13.79 -32.57
C THR A 19 -5.58 12.39 -33.07
N ASN A 20 -4.96 11.38 -32.47
CA ASN A 20 -5.27 9.97 -32.67
C ASN A 20 -6.06 9.45 -31.45
N LEU A 21 -7.31 9.05 -31.65
CA LEU A 21 -8.19 8.57 -30.58
C LEU A 21 -8.00 7.06 -30.36
N THR A 22 -6.77 6.65 -30.00
CA THR A 22 -6.37 5.26 -29.76
C THR A 22 -5.95 5.04 -28.32
N VAL A 23 -5.89 3.79 -27.88
CA VAL A 23 -5.41 3.42 -26.53
C VAL A 23 -3.95 3.84 -26.37
N GLU A 24 -3.13 3.66 -27.40
CA GLU A 24 -1.72 4.07 -27.43
C GLU A 24 -1.56 5.57 -27.20
N ALA A 25 -2.40 6.39 -27.83
CA ALA A 25 -2.38 7.85 -27.65
C ALA A 25 -2.84 8.26 -26.23
N MET A 26 -3.86 7.58 -25.71
CA MET A 26 -4.38 7.89 -24.35
C MET A 26 -3.43 7.46 -23.24
N MET A 27 -2.74 6.34 -23.40
CA MET A 27 -1.77 5.84 -22.43
C MET A 27 -0.35 6.40 -22.67
N LEU A 28 -0.13 7.08 -23.79
CA LEU A 28 1.18 7.61 -24.19
C LEU A 28 2.27 6.52 -24.19
N ASP A 29 1.90 5.33 -24.65
CA ASP A 29 2.74 4.14 -24.65
C ASP A 29 2.52 3.31 -25.93
N SER A 30 3.61 2.91 -26.59
CA SER A 30 3.57 2.14 -27.84
C SER A 30 3.01 0.71 -27.64
N LYS A 31 3.09 0.17 -26.42
CA LYS A 31 2.60 -1.17 -26.04
C LYS A 31 1.31 -1.13 -25.23
N ALA A 32 0.60 -0.01 -25.31
CA ALA A 32 -0.59 0.24 -24.50
C ALA A 32 -1.67 -0.84 -24.67
N SER A 33 -1.91 -1.33 -25.87
CA SER A 33 -2.93 -2.36 -26.12
C SER A 33 -2.66 -3.67 -25.38
N ASP A 34 -1.41 -4.09 -25.27
CA ASP A 34 -1.06 -5.31 -24.52
C ASP A 34 -1.13 -5.08 -23.01
N LEU A 35 -0.65 -3.93 -22.57
CA LEU A 35 -0.66 -3.54 -21.16
C LEU A 35 -2.11 -3.35 -20.65
N ASP A 36 -2.99 -2.74 -21.45
CA ASP A 36 -4.39 -2.53 -21.12
C ASP A 36 -5.16 -3.83 -20.88
N LYS A 37 -4.82 -4.91 -21.59
CA LYS A 37 -5.45 -6.23 -21.41
C LYS A 37 -5.23 -6.81 -20.01
N GLU A 38 -4.09 -6.51 -19.38
CA GLU A 38 -3.79 -6.95 -18.04
C GLU A 38 -4.20 -5.92 -16.98
N GLU A 39 -3.92 -4.65 -17.24
CA GLU A 39 -4.14 -3.54 -16.31
C GLU A 39 -5.62 -3.27 -16.03
N ARG A 40 -6.44 -3.21 -17.08
CA ARG A 40 -7.85 -2.84 -16.94
C ARG A 40 -8.65 -3.83 -16.08
N PRO A 41 -8.55 -5.15 -16.26
CA PRO A 41 -9.19 -6.10 -15.35
C PRO A 41 -8.67 -6.00 -13.92
N GLU A 42 -7.37 -5.76 -13.74
CA GLU A 42 -6.78 -5.56 -12.42
C GLU A 42 -7.39 -4.35 -11.71
N VAL A 43 -7.41 -3.19 -12.36
CA VAL A 43 -7.99 -1.96 -11.81
C VAL A 43 -9.47 -2.16 -11.45
N LEU A 44 -10.25 -2.77 -12.32
CA LEU A 44 -11.67 -3.04 -12.07
C LEU A 44 -11.87 -3.99 -10.88
N SER A 45 -10.97 -4.94 -10.69
CA SER A 45 -11.03 -5.88 -9.56
C SER A 45 -10.79 -5.23 -8.19
N LEU A 46 -10.16 -4.05 -8.17
CA LEU A 46 -9.86 -3.30 -6.95
C LEU A 46 -11.05 -2.44 -6.48
N LEU A 47 -12.02 -2.20 -7.34
CA LEU A 47 -13.15 -1.34 -7.02
C LEU A 47 -14.08 -1.99 -5.98
N PRO A 48 -14.64 -1.21 -5.06
CA PRO A 48 -15.72 -1.70 -4.21
C PRO A 48 -16.94 -2.05 -5.07
N SER A 49 -17.89 -2.81 -4.52
CA SER A 49 -19.12 -3.14 -5.23
C SER A 49 -19.91 -1.88 -5.61
N TYR A 50 -20.12 -1.71 -6.91
CA TYR A 50 -20.91 -0.59 -7.46
C TYR A 50 -22.10 -1.05 -8.31
N GLU A 51 -22.52 -2.31 -8.18
CA GLU A 51 -23.64 -2.86 -8.91
C GLU A 51 -24.93 -2.09 -8.60
N GLY A 52 -25.60 -1.61 -9.65
CA GLY A 52 -26.81 -0.80 -9.53
C GLY A 52 -26.62 0.61 -8.97
N LYS A 53 -25.39 1.05 -8.74
CA LYS A 53 -25.05 2.31 -8.08
C LYS A 53 -24.68 3.41 -9.07
N THR A 54 -24.55 4.63 -8.56
CA THR A 54 -24.13 5.82 -9.32
C THR A 54 -22.63 5.98 -9.27
N VAL A 55 -21.99 6.00 -10.44
CA VAL A 55 -20.54 6.16 -10.62
C VAL A 55 -20.26 7.47 -11.37
N LEU A 56 -19.37 8.30 -10.82
CA LEU A 56 -18.75 9.40 -11.56
C LEU A 56 -17.40 8.93 -12.09
N GLU A 57 -17.19 9.04 -13.40
CA GLU A 57 -15.91 8.76 -14.03
C GLU A 57 -15.26 10.06 -14.49
N PHE A 58 -14.14 10.43 -13.90
CA PHE A 58 -13.37 11.62 -14.24
C PHE A 58 -12.19 11.29 -15.14
N GLY A 59 -11.94 12.17 -16.13
CA GLY A 59 -10.92 11.90 -17.12
C GLY A 59 -11.26 10.64 -17.95
N ALA A 60 -12.53 10.51 -18.35
CA ALA A 60 -13.07 9.30 -18.97
C ALA A 60 -12.39 8.93 -20.30
N GLY A 61 -11.75 9.90 -20.95
CA GLY A 61 -11.03 9.67 -22.20
C GLY A 61 -11.94 9.10 -23.27
N ILE A 62 -11.39 8.22 -24.08
CA ILE A 62 -12.11 7.53 -25.16
C ILE A 62 -12.99 6.35 -24.67
N GLY A 63 -13.08 6.14 -23.35
CA GLY A 63 -13.99 5.16 -22.76
C GLY A 63 -13.37 3.81 -22.42
N ARG A 64 -12.08 3.75 -22.13
CA ARG A 64 -11.40 2.51 -21.72
C ARG A 64 -12.10 1.82 -20.54
N PHE A 65 -12.62 2.58 -19.58
CA PHE A 65 -13.33 2.08 -18.41
C PHE A 65 -14.84 2.32 -18.47
N THR A 66 -15.32 3.30 -19.21
CA THR A 66 -16.75 3.70 -19.23
C THR A 66 -17.66 2.53 -19.51
N GLY A 67 -17.40 1.75 -20.55
CA GLY A 67 -18.20 0.59 -20.93
C GLY A 67 -18.18 -0.51 -19.89
N GLU A 68 -17.03 -0.77 -19.28
CA GLU A 68 -16.87 -1.76 -18.22
C GLU A 68 -17.65 -1.36 -16.95
N LEU A 69 -17.57 -0.09 -16.57
CA LEU A 69 -18.32 0.45 -15.43
C LEU A 69 -19.84 0.36 -15.70
N ALA A 70 -20.27 0.68 -16.92
CA ALA A 70 -21.68 0.67 -17.32
C ALA A 70 -22.32 -0.72 -17.26
N GLN A 71 -21.54 -1.80 -17.39
CA GLN A 71 -22.07 -3.18 -17.31
C GLN A 71 -22.63 -3.51 -15.92
N LYS A 72 -22.18 -2.86 -14.86
CA LYS A 72 -22.58 -3.14 -13.48
C LYS A 72 -23.29 -1.97 -12.81
N ALA A 73 -22.90 -0.75 -13.14
CA ALA A 73 -23.46 0.46 -12.52
C ALA A 73 -24.93 0.66 -12.92
N GLY A 74 -25.70 1.30 -12.04
CA GLY A 74 -27.03 1.80 -12.36
C GLY A 74 -26.98 3.05 -13.25
N LEU A 75 -25.97 3.92 -13.00
CA LEU A 75 -25.71 5.12 -13.78
C LEU A 75 -24.21 5.40 -13.77
N VAL A 76 -23.65 5.68 -14.94
CA VAL A 76 -22.29 6.23 -15.09
C VAL A 76 -22.41 7.64 -15.65
N ILE A 77 -21.73 8.60 -15.02
CA ILE A 77 -21.55 9.95 -15.53
C ILE A 77 -20.09 10.10 -15.89
N ALA A 78 -19.81 10.08 -17.19
CA ALA A 78 -18.46 10.13 -17.72
C ALA A 78 -18.10 11.57 -18.14
N LEU A 79 -17.05 12.12 -17.55
CA LEU A 79 -16.56 13.48 -17.80
C LEU A 79 -15.16 13.46 -18.41
N ASP A 80 -14.99 14.28 -19.43
CA ASP A 80 -13.69 14.66 -19.95
C ASP A 80 -13.75 16.11 -20.46
N PHE A 81 -12.65 16.86 -20.36
CA PHE A 81 -12.65 18.26 -20.80
C PHE A 81 -12.28 18.45 -22.27
N ILE A 82 -11.90 17.38 -22.98
CA ILE A 82 -11.58 17.38 -24.40
C ILE A 82 -12.79 16.86 -25.19
N GLU A 83 -13.39 17.74 -25.96
CA GLU A 83 -14.63 17.46 -26.70
C GLU A 83 -14.51 16.26 -27.66
N SER A 84 -13.43 16.19 -28.44
CA SER A 84 -13.19 15.10 -29.40
C SER A 84 -13.07 13.74 -28.71
N VAL A 85 -12.48 13.73 -27.51
CA VAL A 85 -12.24 12.52 -26.73
C VAL A 85 -13.55 12.00 -26.14
N ILE A 86 -14.36 12.87 -25.51
CA ILE A 86 -15.65 12.45 -24.93
C ILE A 86 -16.67 12.06 -26.02
N LYS A 87 -16.64 12.72 -27.19
CA LYS A 87 -17.45 12.30 -28.35
C LYS A 87 -17.08 10.88 -28.82
N LYS A 88 -15.78 10.58 -28.85
CA LYS A 88 -15.33 9.22 -29.18
C LYS A 88 -15.82 8.19 -28.16
N ASN A 89 -15.76 8.53 -26.88
CA ASN A 89 -16.32 7.68 -25.82
C ASN A 89 -17.83 7.45 -26.04
N GLU A 90 -18.59 8.50 -26.33
CA GLU A 90 -20.02 8.39 -26.62
C GLU A 90 -20.29 7.51 -27.87
N GLU A 91 -19.55 7.67 -28.95
CA GLU A 91 -19.67 6.81 -30.14
C GLU A 91 -19.49 5.32 -29.80
N VAL A 92 -18.50 5.00 -28.97
CA VAL A 92 -18.18 3.62 -28.60
C VAL A 92 -19.19 3.05 -27.61
N ASN A 93 -19.63 3.84 -26.62
CA ASN A 93 -20.39 3.38 -25.47
C ASN A 93 -21.88 3.81 -25.45
N ARG A 94 -22.40 4.50 -26.46
CA ARG A 94 -23.79 4.99 -26.52
C ARG A 94 -24.87 3.89 -26.50
N HIS A 95 -24.48 2.65 -26.77
CA HIS A 95 -25.39 1.52 -26.65
C HIS A 95 -25.76 1.20 -25.20
N TYR A 96 -24.94 1.63 -24.23
CA TYR A 96 -25.27 1.60 -22.81
C TYR A 96 -26.21 2.76 -22.48
N LYS A 97 -27.47 2.46 -22.13
CA LYS A 97 -28.49 3.49 -21.87
C LYS A 97 -28.36 4.17 -20.50
N ASN A 98 -27.48 3.65 -19.64
CA ASN A 98 -27.16 4.11 -18.30
C ASN A 98 -25.91 4.97 -18.23
N VAL A 99 -25.40 5.49 -19.34
CA VAL A 99 -24.23 6.40 -19.37
C VAL A 99 -24.66 7.79 -19.80
N LYS A 100 -24.23 8.81 -19.05
CA LYS A 100 -24.29 10.22 -19.42
C LYS A 100 -22.88 10.72 -19.74
N PHE A 101 -22.71 11.32 -20.91
CA PHE A 101 -21.43 11.88 -21.34
C PHE A 101 -21.45 13.39 -21.15
N MET A 102 -20.40 13.93 -20.52
CA MET A 102 -20.24 15.37 -20.25
C MET A 102 -18.88 15.87 -20.69
N CYS A 103 -18.87 16.87 -21.59
CA CYS A 103 -17.66 17.64 -21.88
C CYS A 103 -17.53 18.75 -20.84
N ALA A 104 -16.71 18.54 -19.82
CA ALA A 104 -16.57 19.50 -18.72
C ALA A 104 -15.22 19.38 -18.05
N ASP A 105 -14.71 20.50 -17.54
CA ASP A 105 -13.54 20.56 -16.67
C ASP A 105 -13.97 20.33 -15.21
N VAL A 106 -13.46 19.28 -14.59
CA VAL A 106 -13.79 18.91 -13.20
C VAL A 106 -13.40 19.99 -12.19
N THR A 107 -12.48 20.89 -12.54
CA THR A 107 -12.08 22.01 -11.68
C THR A 107 -13.05 23.20 -11.77
N SER A 108 -13.92 23.22 -12.78
CA SER A 108 -14.93 24.27 -12.93
C SER A 108 -15.94 24.22 -11.78
N PRO A 109 -16.30 25.37 -11.18
CA PRO A 109 -17.36 25.45 -10.19
C PRO A 109 -18.74 25.08 -10.75
N ASP A 110 -18.92 25.14 -12.07
CA ASP A 110 -20.17 24.76 -12.74
C ASP A 110 -20.40 23.24 -12.77
N VAL A 111 -19.34 22.45 -12.58
CA VAL A 111 -19.45 21.00 -12.39
C VAL A 111 -19.81 20.73 -10.95
N ASP A 112 -21.07 20.46 -10.70
CA ASP A 112 -21.56 20.17 -9.35
C ASP A 112 -22.58 19.03 -9.38
N PHE A 113 -22.61 18.24 -8.32
CA PHE A 113 -23.54 17.15 -8.11
C PHE A 113 -24.23 17.31 -6.76
N ALA A 114 -25.42 16.76 -6.63
CA ALA A 114 -26.15 16.81 -5.37
C ALA A 114 -25.33 16.15 -4.25
N GLU A 115 -25.36 16.75 -3.07
CA GLU A 115 -24.69 16.21 -1.88
C GLU A 115 -25.22 14.80 -1.56
N GLY A 116 -24.29 13.87 -1.32
CA GLY A 116 -24.65 12.49 -1.01
C GLY A 116 -25.38 11.72 -2.12
N SER A 117 -25.15 12.07 -3.39
CA SER A 117 -25.83 11.43 -4.54
C SER A 117 -25.01 10.36 -5.23
N VAL A 118 -23.71 10.25 -4.94
CA VAL A 118 -22.76 9.41 -5.66
C VAL A 118 -22.25 8.28 -4.77
N ASP A 119 -22.15 7.08 -5.32
CA ASP A 119 -21.65 5.89 -4.61
C ASP A 119 -20.16 5.65 -4.85
N LEU A 120 -19.68 5.88 -6.06
CA LEU A 120 -18.28 5.69 -6.45
C LEU A 120 -17.82 6.84 -7.36
N ILE A 121 -16.68 7.42 -7.03
CA ILE A 121 -15.94 8.31 -7.93
C ILE A 121 -14.70 7.56 -8.42
N PHE A 122 -14.62 7.39 -9.75
CA PHE A 122 -13.50 6.73 -10.41
C PHE A 122 -12.71 7.76 -11.20
N SER A 123 -11.42 7.88 -10.90
CA SER A 123 -10.50 8.81 -11.57
C SER A 123 -9.22 8.07 -11.96
N ASN A 124 -8.85 8.17 -13.22
CA ASN A 124 -7.68 7.49 -13.76
C ASN A 124 -6.82 8.47 -14.55
N TRP A 125 -5.61 8.76 -14.03
CA TRP A 125 -4.67 9.72 -14.62
C TRP A 125 -5.27 11.12 -14.81
N LEU A 126 -5.86 11.67 -13.78
CA LEU A 126 -6.40 13.03 -13.81
C LEU A 126 -5.71 13.98 -12.86
N LEU A 127 -5.54 13.57 -11.57
CA LEU A 127 -5.05 14.47 -10.52
C LEU A 127 -3.63 14.98 -10.81
N MET A 128 -2.83 14.20 -11.51
CA MET A 128 -1.50 14.60 -11.93
C MET A 128 -1.46 15.75 -12.96
N TYR A 129 -2.61 16.10 -13.55
CA TYR A 129 -2.75 17.25 -14.45
C TYR A 129 -3.34 18.47 -13.76
N LEU A 130 -3.64 18.39 -12.47
CA LEU A 130 -4.16 19.47 -11.64
C LEU A 130 -3.04 20.04 -10.76
N ASN A 131 -3.06 21.35 -10.49
CA ASN A 131 -2.15 21.90 -9.49
C ASN A 131 -2.58 21.51 -8.06
N ASP A 132 -1.74 21.77 -7.08
CA ASP A 132 -1.93 21.31 -5.71
C ASP A 132 -3.24 21.81 -5.10
N GLN A 133 -3.57 23.10 -5.31
CA GLN A 133 -4.81 23.68 -4.80
C GLN A 133 -6.05 23.11 -5.50
N GLU A 134 -5.96 22.81 -6.79
CA GLU A 134 -7.05 22.17 -7.53
C GLU A 134 -7.29 20.75 -7.03
N VAL A 135 -6.26 19.99 -6.67
CA VAL A 135 -6.40 18.65 -6.08
C VAL A 135 -7.08 18.74 -4.73
N GLU A 136 -6.68 19.66 -3.86
CA GLU A 136 -7.33 19.89 -2.54
C GLU A 136 -8.81 20.26 -2.70
N ASN A 137 -9.12 21.23 -3.54
CA ASN A 137 -10.48 21.69 -3.78
C ASN A 137 -11.37 20.57 -4.36
N LEU A 138 -10.82 19.76 -5.29
CA LEU A 138 -11.56 18.64 -5.88
C LEU A 138 -11.79 17.53 -4.85
N ALA A 139 -10.84 17.24 -3.98
CA ALA A 139 -11.01 16.27 -2.91
C ALA A 139 -12.17 16.62 -1.99
N GLU A 140 -12.28 17.89 -1.55
CA GLU A 140 -13.40 18.36 -0.74
C GLU A 140 -14.75 18.21 -1.45
N ARG A 141 -14.81 18.58 -2.73
CA ARG A 141 -16.03 18.45 -3.55
C ARG A 141 -16.44 16.99 -3.72
N MET A 142 -15.48 16.09 -3.97
CA MET A 142 -15.74 14.65 -4.08
C MET A 142 -16.36 14.10 -2.78
N VAL A 143 -15.85 14.51 -1.61
CA VAL A 143 -16.41 14.07 -0.33
C VAL A 143 -17.85 14.57 -0.15
N LYS A 144 -18.17 15.80 -0.58
CA LYS A 144 -19.55 16.32 -0.53
C LYS A 144 -20.50 15.50 -1.40
N TRP A 145 -20.10 15.18 -2.62
CA TRP A 145 -20.92 14.42 -3.57
C TRP A 145 -21.16 12.97 -3.14
N LEU A 146 -20.20 12.37 -2.45
CA LEU A 146 -20.31 10.98 -2.01
C LEU A 146 -21.36 10.78 -0.92
N LYS A 147 -22.10 9.67 -1.02
CA LYS A 147 -22.85 9.09 0.10
C LYS A 147 -21.87 8.65 1.21
N VAL A 148 -22.35 8.61 2.44
CA VAL A 148 -21.62 7.95 3.53
C VAL A 148 -21.42 6.47 3.17
N GLY A 149 -20.21 5.97 3.29
CA GLY A 149 -19.84 4.63 2.81
C GLY A 149 -19.48 4.55 1.33
N GLY A 150 -19.73 5.62 0.56
CA GLY A 150 -19.27 5.74 -0.82
C GLY A 150 -17.75 5.88 -0.90
N CYS A 151 -17.19 5.56 -2.07
CA CYS A 151 -15.74 5.48 -2.24
C CYS A 151 -15.21 6.37 -3.36
N ILE A 152 -13.97 6.79 -3.19
CA ILE A 152 -13.14 7.39 -4.25
C ILE A 152 -12.07 6.39 -4.62
N PHE A 153 -11.97 6.07 -5.90
CA PHE A 153 -10.81 5.40 -6.48
C PHE A 153 -10.06 6.38 -7.36
N PHE A 154 -8.76 6.50 -7.21
CA PHE A 154 -7.92 7.17 -8.20
C PHE A 154 -6.59 6.45 -8.41
N ARG A 155 -6.08 6.54 -9.63
CA ARG A 155 -4.77 6.02 -10.02
C ARG A 155 -3.96 7.12 -10.70
N GLU A 156 -2.71 7.24 -10.31
CA GLU A 156 -1.81 8.27 -10.81
C GLU A 156 -0.42 7.73 -11.11
N SER A 157 0.30 8.40 -12.02
CA SER A 157 1.73 8.19 -12.20
C SER A 157 2.50 9.04 -11.19
N CYS A 158 3.30 8.39 -10.37
CA CYS A 158 4.13 9.06 -9.36
C CYS A 158 5.59 9.08 -9.79
N PHE A 159 6.34 10.08 -9.35
CA PHE A 159 7.77 10.30 -9.55
C PHE A 159 8.21 10.60 -11.01
N HIS A 160 7.76 9.83 -11.98
CA HIS A 160 8.14 9.96 -13.39
C HIS A 160 7.10 9.33 -14.32
N GLN A 161 7.23 9.59 -15.62
CA GLN A 161 6.36 8.96 -16.62
C GLN A 161 6.61 7.46 -16.76
N SER A 162 5.57 6.70 -17.04
CA SER A 162 5.65 5.28 -17.37
C SER A 162 5.61 4.97 -18.86
N GLY A 163 4.91 5.81 -19.62
CA GLY A 163 4.82 5.66 -21.09
C GLY A 163 6.14 5.95 -21.79
N ASP A 164 6.35 5.34 -22.94
CA ASP A 164 7.56 5.47 -23.76
C ASP A 164 7.48 6.59 -24.80
N SER A 165 6.33 7.26 -24.94
CA SER A 165 6.13 8.35 -25.89
C SER A 165 6.98 9.57 -25.55
N LYS A 166 7.80 10.01 -26.49
CA LYS A 166 8.58 11.26 -26.34
C LYS A 166 7.66 12.47 -26.41
N ARG A 167 7.83 13.39 -25.47
CA ARG A 167 7.01 14.61 -25.35
C ARG A 167 7.93 15.83 -25.39
N LYS A 168 7.62 16.79 -26.26
CA LYS A 168 8.36 18.06 -26.33
C LYS A 168 8.15 18.91 -25.09
N HIS A 169 6.93 18.89 -24.56
CA HIS A 169 6.50 19.53 -23.33
C HIS A 169 5.67 18.54 -22.53
N ASN A 170 5.90 18.48 -21.23
CA ASN A 170 5.16 17.58 -20.34
C ASN A 170 4.72 18.35 -19.09
N PRO A 171 3.47 18.85 -19.06
CA PRO A 171 2.95 19.64 -17.94
C PRO A 171 2.47 18.78 -16.78
N THR A 172 2.78 17.49 -16.76
CA THR A 172 2.33 16.55 -15.74
C THR A 172 3.05 16.77 -14.41
N HIS A 173 2.29 16.81 -13.32
CA HIS A 173 2.82 16.84 -11.95
C HIS A 173 3.08 15.42 -11.45
N TYR A 174 4.29 14.90 -11.61
CA TYR A 174 4.70 13.60 -11.10
C TYR A 174 5.05 13.70 -9.61
N ARG A 175 4.03 13.66 -8.76
CA ARG A 175 4.18 13.81 -7.32
C ARG A 175 4.59 12.52 -6.64
N GLU A 176 5.13 12.66 -5.43
CA GLU A 176 5.32 11.52 -4.52
C GLU A 176 3.98 11.02 -4.00
N PRO A 177 3.82 9.70 -3.75
CA PRO A 177 2.56 9.15 -3.24
C PRO A 177 2.07 9.81 -1.96
N ARG A 178 2.99 10.27 -1.10
CA ARG A 178 2.67 10.94 0.17
C ARG A 178 1.88 12.23 -0.01
N PHE A 179 2.05 12.92 -1.12
CA PHE A 179 1.28 14.11 -1.44
C PHE A 179 -0.22 13.80 -1.48
N TYR A 180 -0.62 12.81 -2.27
CA TYR A 180 -2.02 12.41 -2.37
C TYR A 180 -2.56 11.84 -1.06
N THR A 181 -1.78 10.98 -0.41
CA THR A 181 -2.17 10.40 0.88
C THR A 181 -2.45 11.48 1.92
N LYS A 182 -1.61 12.52 2.01
CA LYS A 182 -1.79 13.63 2.94
C LYS A 182 -3.07 14.40 2.66
N ILE A 183 -3.28 14.84 1.42
CA ILE A 183 -4.45 15.64 1.04
C ILE A 183 -5.75 14.89 1.37
N PHE A 184 -5.87 13.63 0.95
CA PHE A 184 -7.08 12.87 1.15
C PHE A 184 -7.29 12.48 2.62
N LYS A 185 -6.24 12.20 3.36
CA LYS A 185 -6.30 11.92 4.80
C LYS A 185 -6.72 13.14 5.63
N GLU A 186 -6.28 14.33 5.25
CA GLU A 186 -6.58 15.59 5.93
C GLU A 186 -7.92 16.22 5.47
N CYS A 187 -8.53 15.66 4.43
CA CYS A 187 -9.79 16.16 3.90
C CYS A 187 -10.92 15.97 4.91
N PHE A 188 -11.54 17.10 5.30
CA PHE A 188 -12.59 17.16 6.29
C PHE A 188 -13.71 18.07 5.79
N VAL A 189 -14.94 17.56 5.81
CA VAL A 189 -16.11 18.29 5.30
C VAL A 189 -17.23 18.26 6.32
N ARG A 190 -17.96 19.37 6.44
CA ARG A 190 -19.21 19.47 7.20
C ARG A 190 -20.38 19.66 6.26
N ASP A 191 -21.48 18.94 6.53
CA ASP A 191 -22.75 19.15 5.83
C ASP A 191 -23.55 20.33 6.43
N GLY A 192 -24.64 20.69 5.77
CA GLY A 192 -25.53 21.77 6.24
C GLY A 192 -26.25 21.48 7.57
N SER A 193 -26.21 20.23 8.04
CA SER A 193 -26.78 19.79 9.32
C SER A 193 -25.74 19.74 10.45
N GLY A 194 -24.47 20.07 10.14
CA GLY A 194 -23.38 20.09 11.11
C GLY A 194 -22.68 18.75 11.32
N ASN A 195 -23.06 17.70 10.57
CA ASN A 195 -22.34 16.44 10.61
C ASN A 195 -20.97 16.58 9.93
N SER A 196 -19.98 15.90 10.47
CA SER A 196 -18.61 15.95 9.99
C SER A 196 -18.22 14.62 9.32
N PHE A 197 -17.52 14.73 8.21
CA PHE A 197 -17.08 13.57 7.40
C PHE A 197 -15.62 13.69 7.06
N GLU A 198 -14.97 12.53 7.02
CA GLU A 198 -13.58 12.36 6.63
C GLU A 198 -13.42 11.15 5.69
N LEU A 199 -12.24 10.95 5.17
CA LEU A 199 -11.90 9.80 4.33
C LEU A 199 -11.08 8.80 5.11
N SER A 200 -11.49 7.54 5.08
CA SER A 200 -10.74 6.40 5.60
C SER A 200 -10.07 5.67 4.45
N LEU A 201 -8.77 5.38 4.58
CA LEU A 201 -8.05 4.63 3.57
C LEU A 201 -8.51 3.17 3.58
N VAL A 202 -8.99 2.69 2.43
CA VAL A 202 -9.38 1.29 2.22
C VAL A 202 -8.24 0.49 1.59
N GLY A 203 -7.49 1.10 0.67
CA GLY A 203 -6.37 0.46 0.03
C GLY A 203 -5.47 1.44 -0.71
N CYS A 204 -4.20 1.06 -0.84
CA CYS A 204 -3.22 1.74 -1.68
C CYS A 204 -2.25 0.69 -2.20
N LYS A 205 -1.99 0.68 -3.51
CA LYS A 205 -1.09 -0.31 -4.09
C LYS A 205 -0.47 0.15 -5.41
N CYS A 206 0.65 -0.48 -5.75
CA CYS A 206 1.20 -0.45 -7.11
C CYS A 206 0.31 -1.28 -8.05
N ILE A 207 0.16 -0.85 -9.29
CA ILE A 207 -0.52 -1.64 -10.34
C ILE A 207 0.43 -2.74 -10.80
N GLY A 208 0.08 -3.99 -10.53
CA GLY A 208 0.89 -5.17 -10.76
C GLY A 208 1.23 -5.41 -12.23
N ALA A 209 0.34 -5.08 -13.16
CA ALA A 209 0.60 -5.15 -14.58
C ALA A 209 1.84 -4.35 -14.99
N TYR A 210 2.04 -3.15 -14.43
CA TYR A 210 3.25 -2.35 -14.68
C TYR A 210 4.50 -2.94 -14.02
N VAL A 211 4.37 -3.50 -12.83
CA VAL A 211 5.47 -4.17 -12.14
C VAL A 211 5.94 -5.38 -12.93
N ARG A 212 5.03 -6.24 -13.39
CA ARG A 212 5.36 -7.45 -14.15
C ARG A 212 5.97 -7.12 -15.52
N ASN A 213 5.36 -6.20 -16.26
CA ASN A 213 5.74 -5.93 -17.65
C ASN A 213 6.86 -4.89 -17.79
N LYS A 214 6.96 -3.93 -16.89
CA LYS A 214 7.91 -2.81 -16.98
C LYS A 214 8.90 -2.73 -15.81
N LYS A 215 8.76 -3.59 -14.80
CA LYS A 215 9.53 -3.50 -13.55
C LYS A 215 9.46 -2.09 -12.96
N ASN A 216 8.26 -1.53 -12.91
CA ASN A 216 8.01 -0.16 -12.56
C ASN A 216 6.87 -0.06 -11.53
N GLN A 217 7.16 0.50 -10.36
CA GLN A 217 6.24 0.67 -9.24
C GLN A 217 5.58 2.04 -9.19
N ASN A 218 5.74 2.88 -10.21
CA ASN A 218 5.27 4.27 -10.17
C ASN A 218 3.78 4.46 -10.46
N GLN A 219 3.09 3.44 -10.95
CA GLN A 219 1.64 3.46 -11.13
C GLN A 219 0.97 3.00 -9.84
N ILE A 220 0.35 3.95 -9.15
CA ILE A 220 -0.19 3.74 -7.81
C ILE A 220 -1.65 4.12 -7.79
N CYS A 221 -2.46 3.32 -7.10
CA CYS A 221 -3.88 3.61 -6.87
C CYS A 221 -4.20 3.71 -5.38
N TRP A 222 -5.24 4.49 -5.08
CA TRP A 222 -5.81 4.68 -3.75
C TRP A 222 -7.30 4.43 -3.79
N ILE A 223 -7.81 3.85 -2.71
CA ILE A 223 -9.25 3.72 -2.46
C ILE A 223 -9.53 4.33 -1.10
N TRP A 224 -10.39 5.34 -1.09
CA TRP A 224 -10.82 6.03 0.12
C TRP A 224 -12.31 5.89 0.29
N GLN A 225 -12.78 5.71 1.52
CA GLN A 225 -14.19 5.62 1.86
C GLN A 225 -14.61 6.81 2.71
N LYS A 226 -15.74 7.45 2.36
CA LYS A 226 -16.36 8.49 3.18
C LYS A 226 -16.93 7.88 4.44
N VAL A 227 -16.49 8.37 5.59
CA VAL A 227 -16.95 7.93 6.91
C VAL A 227 -17.33 9.13 7.77
N SER A 228 -18.17 8.89 8.79
CA SER A 228 -18.44 9.91 9.80
C SER A 228 -17.21 10.09 10.69
N SER A 229 -16.82 11.34 10.94
CA SER A 229 -15.62 11.67 11.73
C SER A 229 -15.73 11.29 13.23
N GLN A 230 -16.89 10.84 13.69
CA GLN A 230 -17.10 10.34 15.07
C GLN A 230 -16.81 8.85 15.22
N ASN A 231 -16.50 8.14 14.13
CA ASN A 231 -16.19 6.71 14.17
C ASN A 231 -14.81 6.45 14.77
N ASP A 232 -14.73 5.35 15.53
CA ASP A 232 -13.54 4.89 16.23
C ASP A 232 -12.34 4.76 15.28
N ARG A 233 -11.24 5.42 15.63
CA ARG A 233 -10.01 5.40 14.83
C ARG A 233 -9.39 4.03 14.91
N GLY A 234 -9.50 3.25 13.83
CA GLY A 234 -9.06 1.87 13.78
C GLY A 234 -7.55 1.68 14.01
N PHE A 235 -7.15 0.42 14.20
CA PHE A 235 -5.75 0.03 14.46
C PHE A 235 -4.76 0.52 13.39
N GLN A 236 -5.18 0.59 12.11
CA GLN A 236 -4.37 1.18 11.04
C GLN A 236 -3.99 2.64 11.32
N GLN A 237 -4.95 3.47 11.73
CA GLN A 237 -4.65 4.87 12.08
C GLN A 237 -3.75 4.99 13.31
N PHE A 238 -3.89 4.08 14.28
CA PHE A 238 -2.98 4.01 15.41
C PHE A 238 -1.54 3.72 14.95
N LEU A 239 -1.35 2.75 14.08
CA LEU A 239 -0.03 2.44 13.54
C LEU A 239 0.60 3.64 12.82
N ASP A 240 -0.16 4.28 11.94
CA ASP A 240 0.36 5.39 11.13
C ASP A 240 0.57 6.69 11.92
N ASN A 241 -0.24 6.95 12.93
CA ASN A 241 -0.19 8.20 13.69
C ASN A 241 0.65 8.12 14.96
N VAL A 242 0.88 6.93 15.49
CA VAL A 242 1.59 6.73 16.76
C VAL A 242 2.84 5.88 16.57
N GLN A 243 2.68 4.64 16.15
CA GLN A 243 3.78 3.67 16.12
C GLN A 243 4.71 3.84 14.92
N TYR A 244 4.16 4.07 13.73
CA TYR A 244 4.91 4.18 12.47
C TYR A 244 4.74 5.54 11.80
N LYS A 245 4.94 6.61 12.57
CA LYS A 245 5.09 7.96 12.01
C LYS A 245 6.29 8.00 11.07
N LEU A 246 6.26 8.88 10.07
CA LEU A 246 7.34 9.02 9.09
C LEU A 246 8.72 9.15 9.76
N ASN A 247 8.83 10.05 10.74
CA ASN A 247 10.09 10.24 11.46
C ASN A 247 10.50 9.00 12.29
N GLY A 248 9.52 8.27 12.86
CA GLY A 248 9.75 7.04 13.60
C GLY A 248 10.31 5.93 12.71
N ILE A 249 9.81 5.80 11.49
CA ILE A 249 10.31 4.83 10.51
C ILE A 249 11.76 5.12 10.15
N LEU A 250 12.11 6.38 9.89
CA LEU A 250 13.49 6.77 9.56
C LEU A 250 14.45 6.51 10.73
N ARG A 251 14.02 6.73 11.97
CA ARG A 251 14.80 6.38 13.17
C ARG A 251 15.08 4.88 13.25
N TYR A 252 14.08 4.05 13.02
CA TYR A 252 14.24 2.58 13.00
C TYR A 252 15.15 2.13 11.85
N GLU A 253 14.98 2.69 10.66
CA GLU A 253 15.87 2.40 9.52
C GLU A 253 17.33 2.74 9.86
N ARG A 254 17.57 3.83 10.58
CA ARG A 254 18.91 4.20 11.03
C ARG A 254 19.54 3.14 11.92
N VAL A 255 18.76 2.45 12.74
CA VAL A 255 19.23 1.39 13.65
C VAL A 255 19.39 0.06 12.94
N PHE A 256 18.40 -0.37 12.18
CA PHE A 256 18.37 -1.68 11.53
C PHE A 256 19.18 -1.74 10.25
N GLY A 257 19.49 -0.61 9.66
CA GLY A 257 20.16 -0.50 8.37
C GLY A 257 19.24 -0.09 7.25
N GLN A 258 19.82 0.46 6.20
CA GLN A 258 19.10 1.00 5.05
C GLN A 258 18.15 -0.04 4.45
N GLY A 259 16.88 0.33 4.34
CA GLY A 259 15.81 -0.50 3.79
C GLY A 259 15.13 -1.43 4.78
N PHE A 260 15.56 -1.45 6.06
CA PHE A 260 15.05 -2.39 7.05
C PHE A 260 14.48 -1.72 8.30
N VAL A 261 13.41 -2.32 8.80
CA VAL A 261 12.79 -1.98 10.10
C VAL A 261 12.53 -3.25 10.93
N SER A 262 13.25 -4.32 10.65
CA SER A 262 13.18 -5.61 11.36
C SER A 262 14.51 -6.00 11.96
N THR A 263 14.47 -6.84 12.98
CA THR A 263 15.61 -7.29 13.77
C THR A 263 16.75 -7.84 12.93
N GLY A 264 17.93 -7.26 13.05
CA GLY A 264 19.17 -7.67 12.37
C GLY A 264 19.30 -7.20 10.92
N GLY A 265 18.29 -6.51 10.38
CA GLY A 265 18.37 -5.92 9.04
C GLY A 265 18.75 -6.92 7.96
N ILE A 266 19.70 -6.53 7.10
CA ILE A 266 20.12 -7.37 5.95
C ILE A 266 20.78 -8.68 6.38
N GLU A 267 21.48 -8.74 7.49
CA GLU A 267 22.23 -9.95 7.90
C GLU A 267 21.28 -11.10 8.26
N THR A 268 20.28 -10.85 9.10
CA THR A 268 19.28 -11.87 9.44
C THR A 268 18.38 -12.19 8.25
N THR A 269 18.11 -11.22 7.38
CA THR A 269 17.38 -11.46 6.13
C THR A 269 18.14 -12.45 5.23
N LYS A 270 19.43 -12.25 5.02
CA LYS A 270 20.26 -13.20 4.24
C LYS A 270 20.22 -14.61 4.82
N GLU A 271 20.45 -14.73 6.12
CA GLU A 271 20.45 -16.02 6.82
C GLU A 271 19.11 -16.74 6.69
N PHE A 272 18.01 -16.05 6.91
CA PHE A 272 16.68 -16.67 6.93
C PHE A 272 16.16 -16.98 5.53
N VAL A 273 16.36 -16.09 4.58
CA VAL A 273 15.94 -16.29 3.19
C VAL A 273 16.69 -17.47 2.55
N GLU A 274 17.96 -17.68 2.88
CA GLU A 274 18.73 -18.83 2.39
C GLU A 274 18.06 -20.17 2.74
N LYS A 275 17.39 -20.26 3.89
CA LYS A 275 16.65 -21.46 4.34
C LYS A 275 15.42 -21.78 3.48
N LEU A 276 14.96 -20.85 2.67
CA LEU A 276 13.81 -21.03 1.79
C LEU A 276 14.16 -21.73 0.46
N ASP A 277 15.44 -21.74 0.08
CA ASP A 277 15.89 -22.29 -1.21
C ASP A 277 15.06 -21.77 -2.38
N LEU A 278 14.95 -20.42 -2.47
CA LEU A 278 14.16 -19.75 -3.50
C LEU A 278 14.66 -20.04 -4.91
N LYS A 279 13.73 -20.26 -5.83
CA LYS A 279 14.00 -20.51 -7.25
C LYS A 279 13.44 -19.39 -8.12
N PRO A 280 14.11 -19.04 -9.23
CA PRO A 280 13.60 -18.04 -10.17
C PRO A 280 12.15 -18.30 -10.57
N GLY A 281 11.36 -17.23 -10.66
CA GLY A 281 9.95 -17.29 -11.03
C GLY A 281 8.97 -17.72 -9.94
N GLN A 282 9.45 -18.08 -8.74
CA GLN A 282 8.57 -18.34 -7.61
C GLN A 282 7.89 -17.05 -7.14
N LYS A 283 6.68 -17.18 -6.60
CA LYS A 283 5.88 -16.11 -6.06
C LYS A 283 5.92 -16.10 -4.54
N VAL A 284 6.39 -15.00 -3.97
CA VAL A 284 6.53 -14.78 -2.52
C VAL A 284 5.55 -13.74 -2.05
N LEU A 285 4.86 -14.02 -0.94
CA LEU A 285 4.09 -13.03 -0.18
C LEU A 285 4.89 -12.64 1.06
N ASP A 286 5.20 -11.36 1.23
CA ASP A 286 5.78 -10.81 2.46
C ASP A 286 4.67 -10.12 3.26
N VAL A 287 4.34 -10.67 4.42
CA VAL A 287 3.31 -10.15 5.33
C VAL A 287 3.97 -9.26 6.38
N GLY A 288 3.69 -7.97 6.31
CA GLY A 288 4.36 -6.95 7.10
C GLY A 288 5.72 -6.59 6.49
N CYS A 289 5.71 -6.20 5.22
CA CYS A 289 6.93 -5.94 4.45
C CYS A 289 7.73 -4.72 4.90
N GLY A 290 7.16 -3.88 5.78
CA GLY A 290 7.79 -2.64 6.20
C GLY A 290 8.14 -1.75 5.01
N ILE A 291 9.39 -1.33 4.94
CA ILE A 291 9.91 -0.48 3.86
C ILE A 291 10.59 -1.27 2.72
N GLY A 292 10.39 -2.57 2.68
CA GLY A 292 10.64 -3.41 1.50
C GLY A 292 12.05 -4.00 1.36
N GLY A 293 12.95 -3.81 2.32
CA GLY A 293 14.34 -4.27 2.19
C GLY A 293 14.48 -5.77 1.91
N GLY A 294 13.72 -6.60 2.61
CA GLY A 294 13.69 -8.05 2.38
C GLY A 294 13.14 -8.42 1.00
N ASP A 295 12.12 -7.68 0.56
CA ASP A 295 11.48 -7.91 -0.74
C ASP A 295 12.43 -7.62 -1.90
N PHE A 296 13.14 -6.49 -1.84
CA PHE A 296 14.15 -6.13 -2.83
C PHE A 296 15.29 -7.15 -2.86
N TYR A 297 15.74 -7.57 -1.68
CA TYR A 297 16.77 -8.60 -1.58
C TYR A 297 16.35 -9.91 -2.24
N MET A 298 15.15 -10.41 -1.94
CA MET A 298 14.65 -11.66 -2.54
C MET A 298 14.46 -11.54 -4.05
N ALA A 299 13.85 -10.46 -4.51
CA ALA A 299 13.59 -10.25 -5.95
C ALA A 299 14.89 -10.08 -6.75
N ASP A 300 15.86 -9.33 -6.24
CA ASP A 300 17.13 -9.07 -6.92
C ASP A 300 18.02 -10.31 -6.92
N LYS A 301 18.18 -10.96 -5.76
CA LYS A 301 19.12 -12.07 -5.59
C LYS A 301 18.63 -13.37 -6.20
N PHE A 302 17.34 -13.65 -6.15
CA PHE A 302 16.76 -14.96 -6.50
C PHE A 302 15.81 -14.91 -7.70
N ASP A 303 15.59 -13.74 -8.30
CA ASP A 303 14.68 -13.55 -9.44
C ASP A 303 13.26 -14.09 -9.17
N VAL A 304 12.74 -13.79 -8.00
CA VAL A 304 11.37 -14.12 -7.57
C VAL A 304 10.44 -12.93 -7.70
N ASP A 305 9.17 -13.19 -7.86
CA ASP A 305 8.11 -12.18 -7.83
C ASP A 305 7.61 -12.02 -6.39
N VAL A 306 7.72 -10.82 -5.83
CA VAL A 306 7.33 -10.54 -4.44
C VAL A 306 6.10 -9.64 -4.39
N VAL A 307 5.14 -10.03 -3.58
CA VAL A 307 4.03 -9.17 -3.16
C VAL A 307 4.26 -8.81 -1.69
N GLY A 308 4.55 -7.55 -1.43
CA GLY A 308 4.73 -7.01 -0.09
C GLY A 308 3.45 -6.32 0.39
N ILE A 309 2.91 -6.75 1.51
CA ILE A 309 1.76 -6.11 2.15
C ILE A 309 2.12 -5.60 3.55
N ASP A 310 1.61 -4.43 3.88
CA ASP A 310 1.73 -3.84 5.22
C ASP A 310 0.45 -3.07 5.55
N LEU A 311 0.10 -3.00 6.82
CA LEU A 311 -1.06 -2.24 7.26
C LEU A 311 -0.79 -0.72 7.29
N SER A 312 0.47 -0.32 7.44
CA SER A 312 0.89 1.08 7.50
C SER A 312 1.09 1.67 6.11
N ILE A 313 0.33 2.73 5.81
CA ILE A 313 0.53 3.53 4.58
C ILE A 313 1.90 4.21 4.57
N ASN A 314 2.43 4.59 5.74
CA ASN A 314 3.75 5.21 5.84
C ASN A 314 4.86 4.23 5.43
N MET A 315 4.77 2.97 5.88
CA MET A 315 5.69 1.90 5.47
C MET A 315 5.65 1.68 3.96
N ILE A 316 4.46 1.49 3.40
CA ILE A 316 4.27 1.24 1.97
C ILE A 316 4.75 2.43 1.13
N SER A 317 4.51 3.67 1.56
CA SER A 317 5.01 4.86 0.86
C SER A 317 6.54 4.86 0.77
N PHE A 318 7.25 4.54 1.86
CA PHE A 318 8.69 4.39 1.83
C PHE A 318 9.15 3.23 0.95
N ALA A 319 8.48 2.09 1.00
CA ALA A 319 8.81 0.94 0.17
C ALA A 319 8.73 1.30 -1.33
N ILE A 320 7.67 1.97 -1.74
CA ILE A 320 7.49 2.45 -3.12
C ILE A 320 8.59 3.45 -3.51
N GLU A 321 8.92 4.40 -2.64
CA GLU A 321 10.01 5.36 -2.88
C GLU A 321 11.37 4.65 -3.04
N ARG A 322 11.66 3.64 -2.23
CA ARG A 322 12.89 2.84 -2.33
C ARG A 322 12.95 1.97 -3.58
N ALA A 323 11.81 1.63 -4.18
CA ALA A 323 11.73 0.86 -5.42
C ALA A 323 12.20 1.64 -6.66
N ILE A 324 12.26 2.97 -6.57
CA ILE A 324 12.61 3.82 -7.72
C ILE A 324 14.03 3.54 -8.18
N GLY A 325 14.15 3.24 -9.47
CA GLY A 325 15.43 2.86 -10.08
C GLY A 325 15.82 1.39 -9.90
N LEU A 326 15.10 0.63 -9.09
CA LEU A 326 15.29 -0.81 -8.96
C LEU A 326 14.42 -1.54 -9.98
N LYS A 327 15.03 -2.30 -10.87
CA LYS A 327 14.32 -3.08 -11.89
C LYS A 327 13.99 -4.48 -11.37
N CYS A 328 13.11 -4.56 -10.39
CA CYS A 328 12.72 -5.81 -9.75
C CYS A 328 11.20 -6.03 -9.75
N SER A 329 10.78 -7.29 -9.63
CA SER A 329 9.37 -7.68 -9.56
C SER A 329 8.87 -7.63 -8.11
N VAL A 330 8.62 -6.44 -7.57
CA VAL A 330 8.02 -6.25 -6.25
C VAL A 330 6.78 -5.37 -6.38
N GLU A 331 5.63 -5.90 -5.94
CA GLU A 331 4.38 -5.14 -5.79
C GLU A 331 4.20 -4.78 -4.32
N PHE A 332 3.79 -3.56 -4.03
CA PHE A 332 3.47 -3.12 -2.67
C PHE A 332 1.99 -2.77 -2.55
N GLU A 333 1.40 -3.15 -1.42
CA GLU A 333 -0.02 -2.89 -1.12
C GLU A 333 -0.23 -2.61 0.38
N VAL A 334 -1.01 -1.56 0.68
CA VAL A 334 -1.57 -1.38 2.03
C VAL A 334 -2.71 -2.36 2.19
N ALA A 335 -2.55 -3.33 3.06
CA ALA A 335 -3.57 -4.36 3.31
C ALA A 335 -3.49 -4.91 4.74
N ASP A 336 -4.66 -5.23 5.27
CA ASP A 336 -4.81 -6.01 6.50
C ASP A 336 -4.78 -7.50 6.13
N CYS A 337 -3.74 -8.22 6.54
CA CYS A 337 -3.58 -9.64 6.22
C CYS A 337 -4.70 -10.53 6.79
N THR A 338 -5.42 -10.05 7.80
CA THR A 338 -6.55 -10.77 8.39
C THR A 338 -7.84 -10.62 7.59
N LYS A 339 -7.90 -9.63 6.69
CA LYS A 339 -9.06 -9.32 5.85
C LYS A 339 -8.80 -9.55 4.36
N LYS A 340 -7.53 -9.56 3.96
CA LYS A 340 -7.12 -9.79 2.58
C LYS A 340 -7.51 -11.20 2.12
N THR A 341 -7.91 -11.30 0.88
CA THR A 341 -8.22 -12.58 0.24
C THR A 341 -7.34 -12.79 -0.98
N TYR A 342 -6.78 -13.97 -1.10
CA TYR A 342 -6.11 -14.47 -2.29
C TYR A 342 -6.73 -15.81 -2.69
N SER A 343 -6.61 -16.17 -3.95
CA SER A 343 -7.01 -17.50 -4.40
C SER A 343 -6.17 -18.58 -3.72
N ASN A 344 -6.72 -19.76 -3.55
CA ASN A 344 -5.97 -20.90 -3.06
C ASN A 344 -4.79 -21.21 -3.97
N ASN A 345 -3.70 -21.69 -3.39
CA ASN A 345 -2.52 -22.12 -4.14
C ASN A 345 -1.90 -21.00 -5.02
N THR A 346 -1.79 -19.80 -4.48
CA THR A 346 -1.26 -18.63 -5.20
C THR A 346 0.24 -18.47 -5.01
N PHE A 347 0.75 -18.70 -3.79
CA PHE A 347 2.15 -18.42 -3.43
C PHE A 347 2.98 -19.69 -3.25
N ASP A 348 4.23 -19.61 -3.67
CA ASP A 348 5.25 -20.62 -3.39
C ASP A 348 5.81 -20.47 -1.96
N VAL A 349 5.91 -19.25 -1.49
CA VAL A 349 6.43 -18.89 -0.17
C VAL A 349 5.58 -17.78 0.46
N ILE A 350 5.35 -17.92 1.77
CA ILE A 350 4.88 -16.82 2.63
C ILE A 350 6.01 -16.52 3.63
N TYR A 351 6.38 -15.26 3.70
CA TYR A 351 7.48 -14.73 4.51
C TYR A 351 6.96 -13.62 5.42
N SER A 352 7.38 -13.59 6.66
CA SER A 352 7.01 -12.53 7.59
C SER A 352 8.08 -12.32 8.66
N ARG A 353 8.43 -11.07 8.90
CA ARG A 353 9.47 -10.70 9.86
C ARG A 353 8.92 -9.75 10.93
N ASP A 354 8.88 -10.22 12.16
CA ASP A 354 8.52 -9.42 13.36
C ASP A 354 7.21 -8.62 13.21
N THR A 355 6.17 -9.24 12.65
CA THR A 355 4.89 -8.60 12.31
C THR A 355 3.70 -9.28 12.96
N ILE A 356 3.67 -10.61 12.96
CA ILE A 356 2.51 -11.40 13.39
C ILE A 356 2.21 -11.24 14.88
N LEU A 357 3.18 -10.73 15.65
CA LEU A 357 3.01 -10.35 17.04
C LEU A 357 1.82 -9.40 17.29
N HIS A 358 1.41 -8.64 16.28
CA HIS A 358 0.24 -7.76 16.35
C HIS A 358 -1.11 -8.47 16.11
N ILE A 359 -1.08 -9.70 15.62
CA ILE A 359 -2.30 -10.44 15.24
C ILE A 359 -2.81 -11.28 16.41
N GLN A 360 -4.05 -11.01 16.84
CA GLN A 360 -4.66 -11.70 17.98
C GLN A 360 -5.05 -13.15 17.65
N ASP A 361 -5.66 -13.37 16.48
CA ASP A 361 -6.08 -14.72 16.04
C ASP A 361 -5.04 -15.30 15.06
N LYS A 362 -3.90 -15.70 15.60
CA LYS A 362 -2.85 -16.36 14.82
C LYS A 362 -3.31 -17.69 14.21
N PRO A 363 -4.07 -18.55 14.93
CA PRO A 363 -4.57 -19.78 14.34
C PRO A 363 -5.39 -19.58 13.06
N ALA A 364 -6.28 -18.59 13.03
CA ALA A 364 -7.05 -18.25 11.84
C ALA A 364 -6.15 -17.74 10.71
N LEU A 365 -5.16 -16.88 11.02
CA LEU A 365 -4.19 -16.39 10.04
C LEU A 365 -3.38 -17.54 9.42
N PHE A 366 -2.90 -18.48 10.22
CA PHE A 366 -2.12 -19.61 9.73
C PHE A 366 -2.93 -20.57 8.86
N ARG A 367 -4.20 -20.78 9.18
CA ARG A 367 -5.12 -21.52 8.29
C ARG A 367 -5.29 -20.81 6.94
N THR A 368 -5.35 -19.49 6.95
CA THR A 368 -5.41 -18.67 5.74
C THR A 368 -4.11 -18.77 4.92
N PHE A 369 -2.96 -18.69 5.57
CA PHE A 369 -1.65 -18.90 4.91
C PHE A 369 -1.57 -20.28 4.26
N PHE A 370 -2.05 -21.30 4.95
CA PHE A 370 -2.09 -22.67 4.41
C PHE A 370 -2.92 -22.75 3.11
N LYS A 371 -4.05 -22.06 3.04
CA LYS A 371 -4.85 -22.01 1.82
C LYS A 371 -4.17 -21.25 0.68
N TRP A 372 -3.50 -20.16 0.97
CA TRP A 372 -2.82 -19.33 -0.03
C TRP A 372 -1.58 -19.99 -0.62
N LEU A 373 -0.93 -20.86 0.15
CA LEU A 373 0.24 -21.59 -0.32
C LEU A 373 -0.14 -22.69 -1.31
N LYS A 374 0.72 -22.85 -2.31
CA LYS A 374 0.70 -24.01 -3.21
C LYS A 374 1.13 -25.28 -2.44
N PRO A 375 0.69 -26.48 -2.86
CA PRO A 375 1.31 -27.72 -2.39
C PRO A 375 2.83 -27.68 -2.55
N GLY A 376 3.57 -28.10 -1.53
CA GLY A 376 5.03 -27.98 -1.48
C GLY A 376 5.54 -26.59 -1.09
N GLY A 377 4.67 -25.60 -0.96
CA GLY A 377 5.02 -24.24 -0.54
C GLY A 377 5.51 -24.18 0.91
N LYS A 378 6.27 -23.15 1.22
CA LYS A 378 6.89 -22.93 2.53
C LYS A 378 6.40 -21.66 3.19
N VAL A 379 6.35 -21.66 4.52
CA VAL A 379 6.23 -20.46 5.33
C VAL A 379 7.48 -20.27 6.17
N LEU A 380 7.96 -19.03 6.26
CA LEU A 380 9.03 -18.63 7.17
C LEU A 380 8.58 -17.39 7.94
N ILE A 381 8.66 -17.48 9.26
CA ILE A 381 8.27 -16.41 10.17
C ILE A 381 9.38 -16.23 11.21
N SER A 382 9.86 -15.00 11.40
CA SER A 382 10.50 -14.60 12.65
C SER A 382 9.56 -13.72 13.45
N ASP A 383 9.53 -13.89 14.77
CA ASP A 383 8.61 -13.11 15.59
C ASP A 383 9.07 -13.01 17.04
N TYR A 384 8.59 -11.96 17.71
CA TYR A 384 8.75 -11.84 19.15
C TYR A 384 7.88 -12.90 19.84
N CYS A 385 8.48 -13.52 20.84
CA CYS A 385 7.88 -14.52 21.69
C CYS A 385 8.10 -14.14 23.17
N LYS A 386 7.54 -14.93 24.04
CA LYS A 386 7.70 -14.82 25.50
C LYS A 386 8.09 -16.17 26.10
N SER A 387 8.55 -16.16 27.36
CA SER A 387 8.67 -17.40 28.13
C SER A 387 7.30 -18.04 28.36
N SER A 388 7.26 -19.34 28.65
CA SER A 388 6.03 -20.08 28.95
C SER A 388 5.39 -19.67 30.30
N GLY A 389 6.11 -18.94 31.15
CA GLY A 389 5.62 -18.44 32.44
C GLY A 389 4.80 -17.16 32.33
N THR A 390 4.28 -16.72 33.48
CA THR A 390 3.62 -15.41 33.59
C THR A 390 4.66 -14.30 33.47
N PRO A 391 4.48 -13.30 32.58
CA PRO A 391 5.40 -12.20 32.45
C PRO A 391 5.39 -11.31 33.70
N SER A 392 6.49 -10.60 33.96
CA SER A 392 6.53 -9.54 34.96
C SER A 392 5.48 -8.48 34.65
N SER A 393 5.05 -7.73 35.67
CA SER A 393 4.09 -6.63 35.49
C SER A 393 4.59 -5.59 34.49
N GLU A 394 5.89 -5.33 34.46
CA GLU A 394 6.55 -4.39 33.54
C GLU A 394 6.51 -4.88 32.10
N PHE A 395 6.80 -6.15 31.88
CA PHE A 395 6.71 -6.74 30.53
C PHE A 395 5.25 -6.90 30.06
N ALA A 396 4.34 -7.27 30.95
CA ALA A 396 2.91 -7.32 30.63
C ALA A 396 2.37 -5.95 30.20
N GLU A 397 2.76 -4.87 30.87
CA GLU A 397 2.38 -3.51 30.50
C GLU A 397 2.96 -3.10 29.13
N TYR A 398 4.23 -3.43 28.87
CA TYR A 398 4.84 -3.21 27.56
C TYR A 398 4.08 -3.93 26.43
N ILE A 399 3.75 -5.22 26.63
CA ILE A 399 2.97 -6.02 25.68
C ILE A 399 1.62 -5.34 25.40
N LYS A 400 0.94 -4.89 26.45
CA LYS A 400 -0.34 -4.21 26.36
C LYS A 400 -0.26 -2.89 25.61
N GLN A 401 0.72 -2.04 25.94
CA GLN A 401 0.92 -0.73 25.29
C GLN A 401 1.23 -0.86 23.81
N ARG A 402 1.91 -1.93 23.40
CA ARG A 402 2.24 -2.21 22.01
C ARG A 402 1.13 -2.94 21.26
N GLY A 403 0.12 -3.44 21.94
CA GLY A 403 -0.93 -4.25 21.33
C GLY A 403 -0.44 -5.61 20.83
N TYR A 404 0.59 -6.18 21.48
CA TYR A 404 1.15 -7.46 21.11
C TYR A 404 0.32 -8.64 21.66
N ASP A 405 0.29 -9.73 20.90
CA ASP A 405 -0.16 -11.03 21.34
C ASP A 405 1.01 -12.01 21.22
N LEU A 406 1.70 -12.26 22.35
CA LEU A 406 2.90 -13.08 22.40
C LEU A 406 2.65 -14.47 22.94
N HIS A 407 3.31 -15.44 22.34
CA HIS A 407 3.29 -16.84 22.74
C HIS A 407 4.72 -17.35 22.97
N ASP A 408 4.87 -18.46 23.69
CA ASP A 408 6.17 -19.14 23.72
C ASP A 408 6.45 -19.84 22.37
N VAL A 409 7.72 -20.12 22.13
CA VAL A 409 8.20 -20.64 20.83
C VAL A 409 7.51 -21.97 20.48
N GLN A 410 7.33 -22.87 21.45
CA GLN A 410 6.73 -24.18 21.19
C GLN A 410 5.23 -24.07 20.91
N ALA A 411 4.50 -23.25 21.66
CA ALA A 411 3.09 -22.97 21.42
C ALA A 411 2.87 -22.35 20.04
N TYR A 412 3.73 -21.43 19.63
CA TYR A 412 3.68 -20.80 18.31
C TYR A 412 3.87 -21.85 17.19
N GLY A 413 4.89 -22.70 17.31
CA GLY A 413 5.09 -23.81 16.36
C GLY A 413 3.92 -24.80 16.32
N GLN A 414 3.27 -25.06 17.45
CA GLN A 414 2.08 -25.91 17.51
C GLN A 414 0.90 -25.31 16.75
N MET A 415 0.71 -23.99 16.78
CA MET A 415 -0.32 -23.32 15.98
C MET A 415 -0.14 -23.56 14.47
N LEU A 416 1.11 -23.62 14.00
CA LEU A 416 1.40 -23.97 12.61
C LEU A 416 1.04 -25.42 12.29
N ARG A 417 1.36 -26.36 13.18
CA ARG A 417 0.95 -27.77 13.04
C ARG A 417 -0.56 -27.92 13.00
N ASP A 418 -1.26 -27.25 13.91
CA ASP A 418 -2.71 -27.28 14.00
C ASP A 418 -3.40 -26.69 12.75
N ALA A 419 -2.73 -25.75 12.05
CA ALA A 419 -3.19 -25.22 10.78
C ALA A 419 -3.00 -26.18 9.58
N GLY A 420 -2.28 -27.29 9.77
CA GLY A 420 -2.06 -28.32 8.75
C GLY A 420 -0.63 -28.36 8.17
N PHE A 421 0.25 -27.48 8.62
CA PHE A 421 1.65 -27.48 8.19
C PHE A 421 2.41 -28.72 8.72
N VAL A 422 3.35 -29.20 7.90
CA VAL A 422 4.26 -30.30 8.23
C VAL A 422 5.70 -29.81 8.29
N ASP A 423 6.60 -30.66 8.79
CA ASP A 423 8.03 -30.35 8.93
C ASP A 423 8.26 -29.00 9.66
N VAL A 424 7.48 -28.78 10.69
CA VAL A 424 7.51 -27.52 11.46
C VAL A 424 8.80 -27.46 12.28
N ILE A 425 9.61 -26.46 11.99
CA ILE A 425 10.81 -26.09 12.75
C ILE A 425 10.41 -24.88 13.58
N ALA A 426 10.57 -24.95 14.90
CA ALA A 426 10.36 -23.86 15.83
C ALA A 426 11.61 -23.67 16.67
N GLU A 427 12.39 -22.66 16.37
CA GLU A 427 13.68 -22.39 17.01
C GLU A 427 13.61 -21.19 17.90
N ASP A 428 14.09 -21.33 19.15
CA ASP A 428 14.35 -20.18 20.02
C ASP A 428 15.67 -19.52 19.58
N ARG A 429 15.57 -18.32 19.05
CA ARG A 429 16.69 -17.51 18.56
C ARG A 429 17.05 -16.36 19.50
N THR A 430 16.68 -16.48 20.78
CA THR A 430 16.89 -15.38 21.75
C THR A 430 18.35 -15.03 21.97
N ASP A 431 19.27 -16.01 21.94
CA ASP A 431 20.70 -15.71 22.06
C ASP A 431 21.21 -14.88 20.86
N GLN A 432 20.76 -15.19 19.65
CA GLN A 432 21.04 -14.39 18.46
C GLN A 432 20.41 -13.01 18.56
N PHE A 433 19.19 -12.93 19.07
CA PHE A 433 18.47 -11.67 19.29
C PHE A 433 19.24 -10.74 20.23
N ILE A 434 19.75 -11.25 21.33
CA ILE A 434 20.58 -10.50 22.28
C ILE A 434 21.84 -9.96 21.59
N GLN A 435 22.55 -10.80 20.81
CA GLN A 435 23.73 -10.38 20.07
C GLN A 435 23.43 -9.27 19.06
N VAL A 436 22.33 -9.40 18.32
CA VAL A 436 21.88 -8.40 17.34
C VAL A 436 21.51 -7.09 18.04
N LEU A 437 20.72 -7.13 19.11
CA LEU A 437 20.35 -5.94 19.89
C LEU A 437 21.56 -5.22 20.44
N GLN A 438 22.55 -5.95 20.98
CA GLN A 438 23.76 -5.35 21.52
C GLN A 438 24.58 -4.66 20.43
N ARG A 439 24.73 -5.31 19.27
CA ARG A 439 25.44 -4.73 18.13
C ARG A 439 24.75 -3.46 17.62
N GLU A 440 23.42 -3.48 17.51
CA GLU A 440 22.63 -2.34 17.07
C GLU A 440 22.74 -1.19 18.07
N LEU A 441 22.66 -1.48 19.37
CA LEU A 441 22.83 -0.49 20.44
C LEU A 441 24.23 0.14 20.41
N ASP A 442 25.27 -0.67 20.32
CA ASP A 442 26.66 -0.20 20.26
C ASP A 442 26.89 0.72 19.05
N ALA A 443 26.31 0.37 17.88
CA ALA A 443 26.41 1.20 16.69
C ALA A 443 25.70 2.55 16.84
N VAL A 444 24.53 2.58 17.45
CA VAL A 444 23.77 3.82 17.72
C VAL A 444 24.49 4.70 18.72
N GLU A 445 25.02 4.13 19.82
CA GLU A 445 25.77 4.86 20.83
C GLU A 445 27.08 5.44 20.26
N LYS A 446 27.78 4.68 19.43
CA LYS A 446 28.96 5.16 18.72
C LYS A 446 28.66 6.31 17.75
N GLY A 447 27.52 6.29 17.12
CA GLY A 447 27.04 7.30 16.18
C GLY A 447 26.16 8.38 16.80
N LYS A 448 26.21 8.59 18.15
CA LYS A 448 25.32 9.48 18.90
C LYS A 448 25.18 10.86 18.30
N ASP A 449 26.30 11.56 18.04
CA ASP A 449 26.27 12.95 17.58
C ASP A 449 25.59 13.07 16.20
N ALA A 450 25.90 12.17 15.27
CA ALA A 450 25.27 12.14 13.96
C ALA A 450 23.77 11.80 14.06
N PHE A 451 23.39 10.89 14.95
CA PHE A 451 21.98 10.56 15.18
C PHE A 451 21.20 11.77 15.72
N ILE A 452 21.75 12.48 16.71
CA ILE A 452 21.12 13.67 17.29
C ILE A 452 21.01 14.79 16.26
N GLN A 453 22.02 14.94 15.39
CA GLN A 453 21.99 15.92 14.31
C GLN A 453 20.88 15.63 13.30
N ASP A 454 20.71 14.36 12.92
CA ASP A 454 19.71 13.94 11.91
C ASP A 454 18.27 13.90 12.49
N PHE A 455 18.12 13.68 13.78
CA PHE A 455 16.83 13.57 14.48
C PHE A 455 16.74 14.54 15.65
N SER A 456 16.88 14.01 16.89
CA SER A 456 16.93 14.82 18.11
C SER A 456 17.58 14.04 19.25
N GLU A 457 17.92 14.72 20.35
CA GLU A 457 18.39 14.07 21.58
C GLU A 457 17.29 13.23 22.24
N GLU A 458 16.04 13.68 22.19
CA GLU A 458 14.87 12.93 22.66
C GLU A 458 14.71 11.61 21.89
N ASP A 459 14.78 11.66 20.57
CA ASP A 459 14.72 10.48 19.70
C ASP A 459 15.85 9.49 19.99
N TYR A 460 17.07 10.00 20.20
CA TYR A 460 18.21 9.18 20.59
C TYR A 460 17.97 8.47 21.91
N ASN A 461 17.55 9.19 22.94
CA ASN A 461 17.28 8.63 24.27
C ASN A 461 16.16 7.59 24.23
N GLU A 462 15.13 7.82 23.44
CA GLU A 462 14.01 6.88 23.25
C GLU A 462 14.48 5.57 22.60
N ILE A 463 15.26 5.64 21.53
CA ILE A 463 15.83 4.48 20.84
C ILE A 463 16.77 3.70 21.77
N VAL A 464 17.74 4.36 22.37
CA VAL A 464 18.71 3.72 23.28
C VAL A 464 18.00 3.08 24.47
N GLY A 465 17.06 3.78 25.08
CA GLY A 465 16.24 3.26 26.18
C GLY A 465 15.44 2.03 25.80
N GLY A 466 14.82 2.03 24.61
CA GLY A 466 14.07 0.90 24.07
C GLY A 466 14.94 -0.33 23.83
N TRP A 467 16.13 -0.17 23.26
CA TRP A 467 17.07 -1.27 23.04
C TRP A 467 17.62 -1.84 24.34
N LYS A 468 17.99 -1.00 25.30
CA LYS A 468 18.42 -1.43 26.64
C LYS A 468 17.32 -2.21 27.36
N ALA A 469 16.07 -1.78 27.29
CA ALA A 469 14.94 -2.49 27.87
C ALA A 469 14.71 -3.86 27.25
N LYS A 470 14.81 -3.97 25.91
CA LYS A 470 14.75 -5.26 25.21
C LYS A 470 15.88 -6.20 25.63
N LEU A 471 17.09 -5.70 25.77
CA LEU A 471 18.24 -6.49 26.24
C LEU A 471 18.02 -7.02 27.67
N VAL A 472 17.49 -6.21 28.57
CA VAL A 472 17.16 -6.64 29.95
C VAL A 472 16.12 -7.76 29.91
N ARG A 473 15.00 -7.58 29.21
CA ARG A 473 13.93 -8.56 29.11
C ARG A 473 14.39 -9.87 28.45
N SER A 474 15.20 -9.76 27.39
CA SER A 474 15.69 -10.93 26.67
C SER A 474 16.76 -11.69 27.47
N SER A 475 17.64 -10.98 28.15
CA SER A 475 18.67 -11.58 29.02
C SER A 475 18.06 -12.28 30.24
N SER A 476 16.95 -11.78 30.77
CA SER A 476 16.18 -12.43 31.83
C SER A 476 15.35 -13.62 31.36
N GLY A 477 15.23 -13.80 30.04
CA GLY A 477 14.47 -14.88 29.43
C GLY A 477 12.96 -14.62 29.29
N GLU A 478 12.46 -13.46 29.69
CA GLU A 478 11.05 -13.10 29.54
C GLU A 478 10.66 -12.88 28.08
N GLN A 479 11.42 -12.05 27.36
CA GLN A 479 11.25 -11.80 25.94
C GLN A 479 12.11 -12.79 25.15
N ARG A 480 11.50 -13.44 24.18
CA ARG A 480 12.10 -14.43 23.30
C ARG A 480 11.97 -13.99 21.86
N TRP A 481 12.78 -14.59 21.01
CA TRP A 481 12.70 -14.43 19.57
C TRP A 481 12.66 -15.79 18.90
N GLY A 482 11.62 -16.04 18.09
CA GLY A 482 11.41 -17.32 17.45
C GLY A 482 11.65 -17.25 15.94
N LEU A 483 12.17 -18.35 15.38
CA LEU A 483 12.21 -18.60 13.95
C LEU A 483 11.39 -19.87 13.65
N PHE A 484 10.46 -19.74 12.73
CA PHE A 484 9.52 -20.79 12.36
C PHE A 484 9.57 -21.03 10.86
N ILE A 485 9.75 -22.29 10.49
CA ILE A 485 9.74 -22.72 9.08
C ILE A 485 8.85 -23.95 9.00
N ALA A 486 7.97 -23.98 8.01
CA ALA A 486 7.05 -25.09 7.82
C ALA A 486 6.67 -25.24 6.36
N LYS A 487 6.10 -26.38 5.99
CA LYS A 487 5.71 -26.73 4.62
C LYS A 487 4.23 -27.10 4.55
N LYS A 488 3.63 -26.77 3.42
CA LYS A 488 2.37 -27.37 2.99
C LYS A 488 2.68 -28.63 2.18
N LYS A 489 2.08 -29.74 2.58
CA LYS A 489 2.26 -31.04 1.90
C LYS A 489 1.56 -31.05 0.54
#